data_17e564419597164cb87a37750cb83554
#
_entry.id   17e564419597164cb87a37750cb83554
#
_cell.length_a   1.000
_cell.length_b   1.000
_cell.length_c   1.000
_cell.angle_alpha   90.00
_cell.angle_beta   90.00
_cell.angle_gamma   90.00
#
_symmetry.space_group_name_H-M   'P 1'
#
loop_
_entity.id
_entity.type
_entity.pdbx_description
1 polymer ?
#
loop_
_entity_poly.entity_id
_entity_poly.type
_entity_poly.pdbx_seq_one_letter_code
_entity_poly.pdbx_strand_id
1 'polypeptide(L)'
;MYKKGDYVVYKHDVCLIKDIKGNKTNGVTYYVMNPIDDYSLTAKIPIDNKTGLLRNIISSKEAKKIIKQIAMISPVDEINEKNLEFKYKELLNVGDYESLIKIIKTTYLRNEFRAHNKMRISDKDNAYFNLAEKYLYNELAISLNMTVDEVKEYIIRNVS
;
A
#
# COMPACT_ATOMS: atom_id res chain seq x y z
N MET A 1 -18.76 -10.32 -6.90
CA MET A 1 -17.81 -11.15 -7.68
C MET A 1 -17.00 -10.26 -8.62
N TYR A 2 -15.71 -10.50 -8.71
CA TYR A 2 -14.83 -9.73 -9.59
C TYR A 2 -14.81 -10.31 -11.01
N LYS A 3 -14.39 -9.48 -11.97
CA LYS A 3 -14.30 -9.85 -13.38
C LYS A 3 -12.86 -9.69 -13.86
N LYS A 4 -12.53 -10.38 -14.95
CA LYS A 4 -11.28 -10.16 -15.67
C LYS A 4 -11.13 -8.68 -16.02
N GLY A 5 -9.98 -8.10 -15.69
CA GLY A 5 -9.69 -6.69 -15.86
C GLY A 5 -9.95 -5.82 -14.64
N ASP A 6 -10.61 -6.36 -13.61
CA ASP A 6 -10.82 -5.61 -12.35
C ASP A 6 -9.52 -5.51 -11.57
N TYR A 7 -9.34 -4.38 -10.89
CA TYR A 7 -8.28 -4.21 -9.91
C TYR A 7 -8.83 -4.52 -8.52
N VAL A 8 -8.02 -5.20 -7.72
CA VAL A 8 -8.36 -5.60 -6.34
C VAL A 8 -7.15 -5.41 -5.45
N VAL A 9 -7.36 -5.44 -4.13
CA VAL A 9 -6.25 -5.50 -3.18
C VAL A 9 -6.20 -6.90 -2.59
N TYR A 10 -5.05 -7.55 -2.75
CA TYR A 10 -4.76 -8.86 -2.18
C TYR A 10 -3.70 -8.67 -1.09
N LYS A 11 -4.07 -8.90 0.14
CA LYS A 11 -3.28 -8.53 1.32
C LYS A 11 -3.05 -7.01 1.29
N HIS A 12 -1.90 -6.56 0.85
CA HIS A 12 -1.57 -5.12 0.72
C HIS A 12 -1.26 -4.72 -0.71
N ASP A 13 -1.13 -5.68 -1.61
CA ASP A 13 -0.75 -5.43 -3.00
C ASP A 13 -1.96 -5.16 -3.87
N VAL A 14 -1.88 -4.12 -4.69
CA VAL A 14 -2.86 -3.91 -5.77
C VAL A 14 -2.57 -4.90 -6.89
N CYS A 15 -3.59 -5.64 -7.28
CA CYS A 15 -3.48 -6.69 -8.30
C CYS A 15 -4.51 -6.47 -9.40
N LEU A 16 -4.15 -6.90 -10.60
CA LEU A 16 -5.07 -6.97 -11.74
C LEU A 16 -5.55 -8.41 -11.90
N ILE A 17 -6.87 -8.61 -11.98
CA ILE A 17 -7.43 -9.93 -12.30
C ILE A 17 -7.21 -10.18 -13.78
N LYS A 18 -6.30 -11.11 -14.06
CA LYS A 18 -5.92 -11.49 -15.41
C LYS A 18 -6.89 -12.49 -16.01
N ASP A 19 -7.40 -13.41 -15.19
CA ASP A 19 -8.25 -14.49 -15.65
C ASP A 19 -9.06 -15.10 -14.50
N ILE A 20 -10.08 -15.88 -14.84
CA ILE A 20 -10.85 -16.66 -13.90
C ILE A 20 -10.85 -18.09 -14.44
N LYS A 21 -10.26 -19.02 -13.69
CA LYS A 21 -10.05 -20.39 -14.15
C LYS A 21 -10.58 -21.43 -13.19
N GLY A 22 -11.31 -22.41 -13.71
CA GLY A 22 -11.70 -23.60 -12.96
C GLY A 22 -10.58 -24.62 -12.95
N ASN A 23 -10.41 -25.30 -11.82
CA ASN A 23 -9.52 -26.45 -11.71
C ASN A 23 -10.34 -27.73 -11.76
N LYS A 24 -10.15 -28.52 -12.80
CA LYS A 24 -10.92 -29.76 -13.04
C LYS A 24 -10.64 -30.83 -11.98
N THR A 25 -9.46 -30.79 -11.35
CA THR A 25 -9.07 -31.79 -10.34
C THR A 25 -9.82 -31.61 -9.03
N ASN A 26 -9.97 -30.37 -8.56
CA ASN A 26 -10.62 -30.09 -7.26
C ASN A 26 -11.97 -29.37 -7.39
N GLY A 27 -12.40 -29.03 -8.59
CA GLY A 27 -13.68 -28.36 -8.85
C GLY A 27 -13.74 -26.91 -8.37
N VAL A 28 -12.62 -26.31 -7.95
CA VAL A 28 -12.56 -24.94 -7.43
C VAL A 28 -12.26 -23.98 -8.56
N THR A 29 -12.95 -22.85 -8.56
CA THR A 29 -12.68 -21.74 -9.50
C THR A 29 -11.82 -20.69 -8.79
N TYR A 30 -10.82 -20.17 -9.49
CA TYR A 30 -9.84 -19.23 -8.95
C TYR A 30 -9.80 -17.94 -9.76
N TYR A 31 -9.59 -16.82 -9.06
CA TYR A 31 -9.07 -15.61 -9.69
C TYR A 31 -7.58 -15.81 -9.93
N VAL A 32 -7.11 -15.48 -11.11
CA VAL A 32 -5.70 -15.47 -11.49
C VAL A 32 -5.28 -14.00 -11.58
N MET A 33 -4.35 -13.59 -10.72
CA MET A 33 -4.01 -12.17 -10.55
C MET A 33 -2.51 -11.93 -10.67
N ASN A 34 -2.16 -10.72 -11.12
CA ASN A 34 -0.78 -10.24 -11.09
C ASN A 34 -0.70 -8.94 -10.29
N PRO A 35 0.29 -8.78 -9.39
CA PRO A 35 0.55 -7.46 -8.82
C PRO A 35 0.86 -6.46 -9.92
N ILE A 36 0.39 -5.22 -9.78
CA ILE A 36 0.60 -4.20 -10.83
C ILE A 36 2.08 -3.79 -10.94
N ASP A 37 2.87 -4.01 -9.90
CA ASP A 37 4.30 -3.69 -9.91
C ASP A 37 5.17 -4.81 -10.50
N ASP A 38 4.66 -6.01 -10.59
CA ASP A 38 5.42 -7.16 -11.08
C ASP A 38 4.51 -8.20 -11.73
N TYR A 39 4.31 -8.06 -13.01
CA TYR A 39 3.47 -8.98 -13.80
C TYR A 39 4.08 -10.37 -13.95
N SER A 40 5.34 -10.57 -13.54
CA SER A 40 5.95 -11.91 -13.54
C SER A 40 5.41 -12.79 -12.41
N LEU A 41 4.87 -12.19 -11.36
CA LEU A 41 4.27 -12.90 -10.24
C LEU A 41 2.80 -13.18 -10.53
N THR A 42 2.35 -14.37 -10.15
CA THR A 42 0.95 -14.78 -10.31
C THR A 42 0.43 -15.33 -9.00
N ALA A 43 -0.71 -14.84 -8.56
CA ALA A 43 -1.42 -15.36 -7.41
C ALA A 43 -2.75 -15.98 -7.87
N LYS A 44 -3.15 -17.06 -7.23
CA LYS A 44 -4.44 -17.74 -7.48
C LYS A 44 -5.21 -17.78 -6.16
N ILE A 45 -6.39 -17.21 -6.16
CA ILE A 45 -7.25 -17.15 -4.97
C ILE A 45 -8.63 -17.71 -5.33
N PRO A 46 -9.19 -18.62 -4.50
CA PRO A 46 -10.55 -19.10 -4.74
C PRO A 46 -11.56 -17.96 -4.78
N ILE A 47 -12.51 -18.04 -5.70
CA ILE A 47 -13.50 -16.96 -5.89
C ILE A 47 -14.40 -16.75 -4.65
N ASP A 48 -14.52 -17.76 -3.79
CA ASP A 48 -15.32 -17.63 -2.56
C ASP A 48 -14.68 -16.69 -1.52
N ASN A 49 -13.37 -16.41 -1.67
CA ASN A 49 -12.63 -15.50 -0.81
C ASN A 49 -12.81 -15.76 0.70
N LYS A 50 -12.82 -17.04 1.10
CA LYS A 50 -13.04 -17.44 2.50
C LYS A 50 -12.03 -16.84 3.47
N THR A 51 -10.80 -16.61 3.02
CA THR A 51 -9.76 -16.01 3.85
C THR A 51 -9.94 -14.51 4.04
N GLY A 52 -10.79 -13.86 3.23
CA GLY A 52 -11.02 -12.42 3.27
C GLY A 52 -9.82 -11.58 2.86
N LEU A 53 -8.82 -12.18 2.20
CA LEU A 53 -7.60 -11.49 1.80
C LEU A 53 -7.78 -10.58 0.58
N LEU A 54 -8.86 -10.79 -0.19
CA LEU A 54 -9.23 -9.89 -1.30
C LEU A 54 -10.21 -8.84 -0.82
N ARG A 55 -9.99 -7.61 -1.21
CA ARG A 55 -10.94 -6.53 -0.99
C ARG A 55 -10.99 -5.58 -2.18
N ASN A 56 -12.05 -4.79 -2.22
CA ASN A 56 -12.23 -3.78 -3.27
C ASN A 56 -11.17 -2.68 -3.14
N ILE A 57 -10.84 -2.07 -4.27
CA ILE A 57 -10.14 -0.79 -4.29
C ILE A 57 -11.04 0.25 -3.60
N ILE A 58 -10.45 1.09 -2.78
CA ILE A 58 -11.13 2.21 -2.13
C ILE A 58 -11.78 3.14 -3.16
N SER A 59 -12.94 3.71 -2.82
CA SER A 59 -13.60 4.67 -3.70
C SER A 59 -12.82 5.99 -3.80
N SER A 60 -13.02 6.74 -4.88
CA SER A 60 -12.36 8.03 -5.05
C SER A 60 -12.71 9.03 -3.95
N LYS A 61 -13.94 8.98 -3.45
CA LYS A 61 -14.40 9.82 -2.33
C LYS A 61 -13.62 9.50 -1.05
N GLU A 62 -13.46 8.23 -0.74
CA GLU A 62 -12.69 7.81 0.43
C GLU A 62 -11.20 8.10 0.26
N ALA A 63 -10.67 7.92 -0.96
CA ALA A 63 -9.27 8.25 -1.26
C ALA A 63 -8.98 9.72 -0.99
N LYS A 64 -9.85 10.61 -1.43
CA LYS A 64 -9.72 12.06 -1.17
C LYS A 64 -9.80 12.39 0.32
N LYS A 65 -10.68 11.69 1.04
CA LYS A 65 -10.82 11.84 2.49
C LYS A 65 -9.53 11.42 3.21
N ILE A 66 -8.95 10.30 2.81
CA ILE A 66 -7.70 9.81 3.39
C ILE A 66 -6.56 10.82 3.16
N ILE A 67 -6.47 11.37 1.95
CA ILE A 67 -5.45 12.36 1.62
C ILE A 67 -5.58 13.60 2.52
N LYS A 68 -6.80 14.06 2.76
CA LYS A 68 -7.03 15.19 3.68
C LYS A 68 -6.64 14.87 5.11
N GLN A 69 -6.74 13.62 5.53
CA GLN A 69 -6.38 13.19 6.88
C GLN A 69 -4.88 13.06 7.10
N ILE A 70 -4.08 13.00 6.03
CA ILE A 70 -2.62 12.82 6.13
C ILE A 70 -1.99 13.87 7.06
N ALA A 71 -2.38 15.13 6.92
CA ALA A 71 -1.83 16.23 7.74
C ALA A 71 -2.10 16.04 9.24
N MET A 72 -3.17 15.33 9.59
CA MET A 72 -3.62 15.16 10.97
C MET A 72 -3.03 13.92 11.66
N ILE A 73 -2.44 13.01 10.88
CA ILE A 73 -1.85 11.78 11.40
C ILE A 73 -0.44 12.08 11.89
N SER A 74 -0.17 11.79 13.16
CA SER A 74 1.14 12.01 13.75
C SER A 74 2.11 10.88 13.39
N PRO A 75 3.40 11.19 13.20
CA PRO A 75 4.41 10.16 13.04
C PRO A 75 4.58 9.33 14.32
N VAL A 76 5.28 8.21 14.22
CA VAL A 76 5.59 7.37 15.37
C VAL A 76 6.53 8.14 16.31
N ASP A 77 6.18 8.16 17.59
CA ASP A 77 6.98 8.81 18.63
C ASP A 77 7.80 7.77 19.39
N GLU A 78 8.87 7.30 18.77
CA GLU A 78 9.76 6.30 19.36
C GLU A 78 11.21 6.65 19.00
N ILE A 79 12.07 6.74 20.01
CA ILE A 79 13.46 7.16 19.83
C ILE A 79 14.41 5.96 19.67
N ASN A 80 14.08 4.82 20.26
CA ASN A 80 14.94 3.64 20.22
C ASN A 80 14.82 2.95 18.87
N GLU A 81 15.93 2.81 18.13
CA GLU A 81 15.97 2.24 16.79
C GLU A 81 15.37 0.82 16.72
N LYS A 82 15.67 -0.02 17.70
CA LYS A 82 15.18 -1.39 17.74
C LYS A 82 13.67 -1.44 17.93
N ASN A 83 13.16 -0.62 18.85
CA ASN A 83 11.71 -0.51 19.10
C ASN A 83 11.00 0.11 17.90
N LEU A 84 11.65 1.05 17.22
CA LEU A 84 11.11 1.72 16.04
C LEU A 84 10.91 0.70 14.90
N GLU A 85 11.89 -0.16 14.64
CA GLU A 85 11.76 -1.20 13.62
C GLU A 85 10.63 -2.18 13.95
N PHE A 86 10.53 -2.59 15.21
CA PHE A 86 9.44 -3.42 15.68
C PHE A 86 8.09 -2.73 15.41
N LYS A 87 8.01 -1.42 15.68
CA LYS A 87 6.81 -0.62 15.42
C LYS A 87 6.46 -0.57 13.94
N TYR A 88 7.45 -0.41 13.06
CA TYR A 88 7.22 -0.45 11.62
C TYR A 88 6.61 -1.79 11.18
N LYS A 89 7.17 -2.89 11.67
CA LYS A 89 6.67 -4.23 11.33
C LYS A 89 5.23 -4.41 11.81
N GLU A 90 4.92 -3.94 13.01
CA GLU A 90 3.57 -3.98 13.57
C GLU A 90 2.60 -3.18 12.70
N LEU A 91 2.97 -1.96 12.32
CA LEU A 91 2.15 -1.09 11.48
C LEU A 91 1.94 -1.68 10.08
N LEU A 92 2.97 -2.28 9.48
CA LEU A 92 2.84 -2.96 8.20
C LEU A 92 1.89 -4.17 8.29
N ASN A 93 1.97 -4.89 9.40
CA ASN A 93 1.10 -6.04 9.60
C ASN A 93 -0.37 -5.64 9.71
N VAL A 94 -0.68 -4.53 10.40
CA VAL A 94 -2.01 -3.94 10.42
C VAL A 94 -2.41 -3.49 9.02
N GLY A 95 -1.55 -2.72 8.36
CA GLY A 95 -1.66 -2.37 6.93
C GLY A 95 -2.82 -1.46 6.56
N ASP A 96 -3.49 -0.84 7.52
CA ASP A 96 -4.52 0.15 7.22
C ASP A 96 -3.90 1.48 6.77
N TYR A 97 -4.71 2.38 6.26
CA TYR A 97 -4.23 3.64 5.69
C TYR A 97 -3.50 4.50 6.72
N GLU A 98 -4.03 4.56 7.93
CA GLU A 98 -3.39 5.32 9.02
C GLU A 98 -2.01 4.76 9.36
N SER A 99 -1.90 3.44 9.46
CA SER A 99 -0.63 2.77 9.75
C SER A 99 0.41 3.00 8.66
N LEU A 100 0.01 2.91 7.40
CA LEU A 100 0.91 3.17 6.26
C LEU A 100 1.38 4.64 6.26
N ILE A 101 0.48 5.57 6.53
CA ILE A 101 0.80 6.99 6.59
C ILE A 101 1.77 7.28 7.74
N LYS A 102 1.60 6.66 8.90
CA LYS A 102 2.54 6.78 10.02
C LYS A 102 3.95 6.36 9.64
N ILE A 103 4.08 5.24 8.93
CA ILE A 103 5.39 4.77 8.45
C ILE A 103 5.99 5.79 7.48
N ILE A 104 5.20 6.24 6.51
CA ILE A 104 5.66 7.20 5.49
C ILE A 104 6.15 8.49 6.16
N LYS A 105 5.36 9.06 7.06
CA LYS A 105 5.74 10.31 7.75
C LYS A 105 6.98 10.13 8.61
N THR A 106 7.04 9.06 9.39
CA THR A 106 8.15 8.82 10.31
C THR A 106 9.46 8.65 9.55
N THR A 107 9.46 7.79 8.54
CA THR A 107 10.67 7.50 7.76
C THR A 107 11.12 8.71 6.95
N TYR A 108 10.18 9.44 6.37
CA TYR A 108 10.46 10.67 5.61
C TYR A 108 11.11 11.73 6.51
N LEU A 109 10.51 12.03 7.66
CA LEU A 109 11.02 13.06 8.56
C LEU A 109 12.39 12.70 9.12
N ARG A 110 12.63 11.43 9.43
CA ARG A 110 13.92 10.96 9.94
C ARG A 110 15.02 11.12 8.91
N ASN A 111 14.76 10.73 7.66
CA ASN A 111 15.74 10.87 6.58
C ASN A 111 15.91 12.33 6.15
N GLU A 112 14.86 13.13 6.22
CA GLU A 112 14.95 14.59 6.02
C GLU A 112 15.87 15.23 7.04
N PHE A 113 15.73 14.88 8.31
CA PHE A 113 16.61 15.35 9.39
C PHE A 113 18.06 14.95 9.14
N ARG A 114 18.29 13.69 8.71
CA ARG A 114 19.66 13.21 8.39
C ARG A 114 20.27 14.02 7.25
N ALA A 115 19.51 14.24 6.20
CA ALA A 115 19.97 15.01 5.03
C ALA A 115 20.35 16.45 5.43
N HIS A 116 19.51 17.11 6.23
CA HIS A 116 19.78 18.46 6.72
C HIS A 116 21.03 18.55 7.58
N ASN A 117 21.35 17.50 8.31
CA ASN A 117 22.50 17.46 9.21
C ASN A 117 23.71 16.76 8.56
N LYS A 118 23.70 16.60 7.24
CA LYS A 118 24.78 15.98 6.46
C LYS A 118 25.11 14.57 6.96
N MET A 119 24.12 13.87 7.48
CA MET A 119 24.22 12.48 7.90
C MET A 119 23.80 11.56 6.77
N ARG A 120 24.31 10.32 6.81
CA ARG A 120 23.90 9.30 5.85
C ARG A 120 22.43 8.93 6.04
N ILE A 121 21.67 8.84 4.94
CA ILE A 121 20.28 8.38 4.93
C ILE A 121 20.24 6.92 5.40
N SER A 122 19.24 6.58 6.21
CA SER A 122 19.04 5.22 6.69
C SER A 122 18.45 4.36 5.58
N ASP A 123 19.14 3.31 5.19
CA ASP A 123 18.64 2.34 4.20
C ASP A 123 17.41 1.60 4.73
N LYS A 124 17.37 1.33 6.04
CA LYS A 124 16.22 0.69 6.69
C LYS A 124 14.98 1.57 6.60
N ASP A 125 15.09 2.83 7.02
CA ASP A 125 13.96 3.78 6.93
C ASP A 125 13.49 3.93 5.48
N ASN A 126 14.45 4.00 4.54
CA ASN A 126 14.11 4.12 3.13
C ASN A 126 13.37 2.89 2.60
N ALA A 127 13.75 1.68 3.04
CA ALA A 127 13.07 0.45 2.65
C ALA A 127 11.61 0.42 3.16
N TYR A 128 11.38 0.79 4.41
CA TYR A 128 10.02 0.86 4.95
C TYR A 128 9.19 1.96 4.28
N PHE A 129 9.80 3.11 4.01
CA PHE A 129 9.16 4.19 3.27
C PHE A 129 8.68 3.70 1.90
N ASN A 130 9.56 3.08 1.12
CA ASN A 130 9.23 2.61 -0.21
C ASN A 130 8.11 1.57 -0.19
N LEU A 131 8.13 0.66 0.77
CA LEU A 131 7.12 -0.39 0.88
C LEU A 131 5.76 0.19 1.27
N ALA A 132 5.71 1.06 2.26
CA ALA A 132 4.46 1.69 2.70
C ALA A 132 3.88 2.60 1.61
N GLU A 133 4.74 3.35 0.93
CA GLU A 133 4.34 4.22 -0.18
C GLU A 133 3.76 3.40 -1.33
N LYS A 134 4.40 2.29 -1.68
CA LYS A 134 3.93 1.37 -2.70
C LYS A 134 2.51 0.88 -2.38
N TYR A 135 2.29 0.38 -1.17
CA TYR A 135 0.99 -0.16 -0.78
C TYR A 135 -0.10 0.91 -0.82
N LEU A 136 0.18 2.10 -0.33
CA LEU A 136 -0.80 3.17 -0.26
C LEU A 136 -1.01 3.85 -1.61
N TYR A 137 0.06 4.24 -2.28
CA TYR A 137 -0.05 5.09 -3.46
C TYR A 137 -0.51 4.33 -4.70
N ASN A 138 -0.20 3.04 -4.80
CA ASN A 138 -0.74 2.22 -5.89
C ASN A 138 -2.27 2.15 -5.82
N GLU A 139 -2.82 1.97 -4.63
CA GLU A 139 -4.27 1.95 -4.45
C GLU A 139 -4.89 3.31 -4.73
N LEU A 140 -4.30 4.38 -4.21
CA LEU A 140 -4.78 5.73 -4.46
C LEU A 140 -4.75 6.08 -5.96
N ALA A 141 -3.71 5.64 -6.65
CA ALA A 141 -3.56 5.86 -8.09
C ALA A 141 -4.70 5.22 -8.88
N ILE A 142 -5.01 3.96 -8.59
CA ILE A 142 -6.14 3.26 -9.23
C ILE A 142 -7.47 3.93 -8.88
N SER A 143 -7.68 4.22 -7.60
CA SER A 143 -8.91 4.83 -7.10
C SER A 143 -9.19 6.19 -7.73
N LEU A 144 -8.15 7.02 -7.88
CA LEU A 144 -8.26 8.38 -8.41
C LEU A 144 -8.05 8.47 -9.93
N ASN A 145 -7.76 7.34 -10.58
CA ASN A 145 -7.43 7.28 -12.00
C ASN A 145 -6.27 8.21 -12.35
N MET A 146 -5.21 8.12 -11.57
CA MET A 146 -3.98 8.91 -11.70
C MET A 146 -2.78 7.98 -11.78
N THR A 147 -1.65 8.51 -12.25
CA THR A 147 -0.36 7.83 -12.06
C THR A 147 0.10 8.02 -10.61
N VAL A 148 1.07 7.22 -10.16
CA VAL A 148 1.64 7.37 -8.81
C VAL A 148 2.28 8.75 -8.66
N ASP A 149 2.96 9.27 -9.68
CA ASP A 149 3.55 10.60 -9.64
C ASP A 149 2.49 11.69 -9.50
N GLU A 150 1.37 11.56 -10.21
CA GLU A 150 0.24 12.47 -10.08
C GLU A 150 -0.38 12.42 -8.67
N VAL A 151 -0.43 11.24 -8.06
CA VAL A 151 -0.89 11.09 -6.67
C VAL A 151 0.03 11.84 -5.71
N LYS A 152 1.34 11.70 -5.89
CA LYS A 152 2.33 12.42 -5.06
C LYS A 152 2.15 13.93 -5.16
N GLU A 153 1.99 14.45 -6.36
CA GLU A 153 1.74 15.87 -6.59
C GLU A 153 0.42 16.33 -5.97
N TYR A 154 -0.62 15.52 -6.12
CA TYR A 154 -1.93 15.80 -5.53
C TYR A 154 -1.85 15.89 -4.01
N ILE A 155 -1.13 14.97 -3.37
CA ILE A 155 -0.92 14.97 -1.92
C ILE A 155 -0.19 16.24 -1.50
N ILE A 156 0.89 16.60 -2.17
CA ILE A 156 1.66 17.82 -1.87
C ILE A 156 0.75 19.05 -1.92
N ARG A 157 -0.07 19.19 -2.95
CA ARG A 157 -0.98 20.32 -3.11
C ARG A 157 -2.09 20.39 -2.05
N ASN A 158 -2.53 19.25 -1.52
CA ASN A 158 -3.68 19.19 -0.62
C ASN A 158 -3.30 19.04 0.85
N VAL A 159 -2.03 18.84 1.18
CA VAL A 159 -1.55 18.60 2.55
C VAL A 159 -0.69 19.76 3.05
N SER A 160 -0.05 20.49 2.16
CA SER A 160 0.78 21.66 2.52
C SER A 160 -0.04 22.92 2.82
#